data_f5516ab51309c942175551a192c7ac6e
#
_entry.id   f5516ab51309c942175551a192c7ac6e
#
_cell.length_a   1.000
_cell.length_b   1.000
_cell.length_c   1.000
_cell.angle_alpha   90.00
_cell.angle_beta   90.00
_cell.angle_gamma   90.00
#
_symmetry.space_group_name_H-M   'P 1'
#
loop_
_entity.id
_entity.type
_entity.pdbx_description
1 polymer ?
#
loop_
_entity_poly.entity_id
_entity_poly.type
_entity_poly.pdbx_seq_one_letter_code
_entity_poly.pdbx_strand_id
1 'polypeptide(L)'
;MMLLLIIILTGTLLALTTAANPVDCLQGIVAATGQFIFNATDSYYNNYCHGELFLTSVYAAAKTFCTPEEIRAGSASVGKTCTDYGFTTLSPFEEFEPRLTASFIAELPIVNFEDVALSPMRNTSIIISESFYKTGVDTFVCIYLSCALWSWPANS
;
A
#
# COMPACT_ATOMS: atom_id res chain seq x y z
N MET A 1 24.11 -1.87 48.59
CA MET A 1 23.77 -0.69 47.80
C MET A 1 24.04 -0.86 46.28
N MET A 2 24.57 -2.00 45.83
CA MET A 2 24.85 -2.30 44.43
C MET A 2 23.71 -3.04 43.68
N LEU A 3 22.74 -3.61 44.41
CA LEU A 3 21.67 -4.39 43.83
C LEU A 3 20.49 -3.55 43.31
N LEU A 4 20.39 -2.29 43.76
CA LEU A 4 19.31 -1.39 43.37
C LEU A 4 19.56 -0.70 42.00
N LEU A 5 20.81 -0.65 41.55
CA LEU A 5 21.16 -0.01 40.26
C LEU A 5 20.90 -0.91 39.04
N ILE A 6 20.83 -2.22 39.24
CA ILE A 6 20.60 -3.18 38.14
C ILE A 6 19.14 -3.23 37.74
N ILE A 7 18.21 -2.95 38.66
CA ILE A 7 16.75 -3.00 38.37
C ILE A 7 16.28 -1.78 37.53
N ILE A 8 17.01 -0.67 37.62
CA ILE A 8 16.65 0.56 36.87
C ILE A 8 17.11 0.49 35.39
N LEU A 9 18.14 -0.32 35.09
CA LEU A 9 18.64 -0.45 33.71
C LEU A 9 17.85 -1.45 32.85
N THR A 10 17.05 -2.33 33.46
CA THR A 10 16.24 -3.32 32.73
C THR A 10 14.81 -2.86 32.43
N GLY A 11 14.39 -1.73 33.01
CA GLY A 11 13.02 -1.21 32.91
C GLY A 11 12.74 -0.30 31.71
N THR A 12 13.73 0.09 30.93
CA THR A 12 13.56 1.03 29.81
C THR A 12 13.93 0.45 28.46
N LEU A 13 13.77 -0.87 28.29
CA LEU A 13 13.57 -1.37 26.94
C LEU A 13 12.11 -1.06 26.57
N LEU A 14 11.81 0.23 26.47
CA LEU A 14 10.65 0.72 25.74
C LEU A 14 10.78 0.08 24.36
N ALA A 15 9.94 -0.94 24.10
CA ALA A 15 9.67 -1.35 22.76
C ALA A 15 9.27 -0.07 22.01
N LEU A 16 10.18 0.48 21.23
CA LEU A 16 9.86 1.37 20.13
C LEU A 16 9.04 0.51 19.17
N THR A 17 7.77 0.31 19.50
CA THR A 17 6.77 -0.04 18.51
C THR A 17 6.76 1.17 17.60
N THR A 18 7.51 1.11 16.53
CA THR A 18 7.33 2.03 15.41
C THR A 18 5.87 1.85 15.03
N ALA A 19 5.03 2.80 15.43
CA ALA A 19 3.65 2.82 14.98
C ALA A 19 3.72 2.77 13.45
N ALA A 20 3.11 1.75 12.85
CA ALA A 20 3.06 1.64 11.40
C ALA A 20 2.50 2.94 10.87
N ASN A 21 3.18 3.54 9.88
CA ASN A 21 2.70 4.77 9.29
C ASN A 21 1.34 4.49 8.62
N PRO A 22 0.26 5.24 8.94
CA PRO A 22 -1.08 4.94 8.43
C PRO A 22 -1.18 4.97 6.89
N VAL A 23 -0.19 5.55 6.19
CA VAL A 23 -0.16 5.53 4.73
C VAL A 23 0.38 4.21 4.16
N ASP A 24 1.14 3.43 4.94
CA ASP A 24 1.88 2.27 4.44
C ASP A 24 0.96 1.14 3.96
N CYS A 25 -0.20 0.96 4.61
CA CYS A 25 -1.16 -0.06 4.24
C CYS A 25 -1.62 0.10 2.79
N LEU A 26 -2.19 1.25 2.43
CA LEU A 26 -2.68 1.49 1.07
C LEU A 26 -1.54 1.59 0.06
N GLN A 27 -0.41 2.19 0.42
CA GLN A 27 0.76 2.28 -0.46
C GLN A 27 1.34 0.90 -0.78
N GLY A 28 1.40 -0.01 0.19
CA GLY A 28 1.81 -1.40 -0.04
C GLY A 28 0.87 -2.13 -0.99
N ILE A 29 -0.45 -1.93 -0.85
CA ILE A 29 -1.45 -2.49 -1.78
C ILE A 29 -1.28 -1.92 -3.18
N VAL A 30 -1.11 -0.61 -3.30
CA VAL A 30 -0.88 0.07 -4.59
C VAL A 30 0.40 -0.44 -5.24
N ALA A 31 1.48 -0.61 -4.48
CA ALA A 31 2.75 -1.15 -4.98
C ALA A 31 2.61 -2.60 -5.48
N ALA A 32 1.89 -3.46 -4.74
CA ALA A 32 1.64 -4.84 -5.13
C ALA A 32 0.72 -4.93 -6.34
N THR A 33 -0.42 -4.22 -6.32
CA THR A 33 -1.40 -4.22 -7.43
C THR A 33 -0.82 -3.59 -8.69
N GLY A 34 0.05 -2.59 -8.55
CA GLY A 34 0.74 -1.91 -9.65
C GLY A 34 1.75 -2.78 -10.41
N GLN A 35 2.05 -4.00 -9.93
CA GLN A 35 2.81 -4.98 -10.70
C GLN A 35 2.01 -5.55 -11.88
N PHE A 36 0.68 -5.44 -11.86
CA PHE A 36 -0.18 -5.89 -12.94
C PHE A 36 -0.53 -4.75 -13.89
N ILE A 37 -0.77 -5.11 -15.15
CA ILE A 37 -1.15 -4.19 -16.21
C ILE A 37 -2.67 -4.29 -16.40
N PHE A 38 -3.39 -3.24 -16.01
CA PHE A 38 -4.82 -3.11 -16.27
C PHE A 38 -5.00 -2.23 -17.50
N ASN A 39 -5.81 -2.67 -18.45
CA ASN A 39 -6.08 -1.93 -19.70
C ASN A 39 -4.81 -1.42 -20.41
N ALA A 40 -4.18 -2.30 -21.19
CA ALA A 40 -2.88 -2.05 -21.87
C ALA A 40 -2.88 -0.84 -22.84
N THR A 41 -4.06 -0.27 -23.18
CA THR A 41 -4.17 0.89 -24.08
C THR A 41 -4.02 2.22 -23.36
N ASP A 42 -4.09 2.23 -22.03
CA ASP A 42 -4.00 3.42 -21.21
C ASP A 42 -2.58 3.66 -20.70
N SER A 43 -2.24 4.92 -20.38
CA SER A 43 -0.99 5.21 -19.71
C SER A 43 -1.01 4.62 -18.27
N TYR A 44 0.18 4.26 -17.77
CA TYR A 44 0.34 3.74 -16.41
C TYR A 44 -0.32 4.66 -15.37
N TYR A 45 -0.03 5.96 -15.41
CA TYR A 45 -0.57 6.91 -14.43
C TYR A 45 -2.05 7.20 -14.60
N ASN A 46 -2.60 7.13 -15.82
CA ASN A 46 -4.05 7.23 -15.99
C ASN A 46 -4.76 6.05 -15.34
N ASN A 47 -4.26 4.83 -15.56
CA ASN A 47 -4.77 3.65 -14.86
C ASN A 47 -4.63 3.77 -13.34
N TYR A 48 -3.48 4.22 -12.86
CA TYR A 48 -3.18 4.41 -11.45
C TYR A 48 -4.14 5.40 -10.76
N CYS A 49 -4.48 6.51 -11.42
CA CYS A 49 -5.29 7.58 -10.81
C CYS A 49 -6.79 7.45 -11.11
N HIS A 50 -7.18 6.84 -12.23
CA HIS A 50 -8.56 6.82 -12.71
C HIS A 50 -9.00 5.47 -13.28
N GLY A 51 -8.10 4.50 -13.41
CA GLY A 51 -8.40 3.20 -13.98
C GLY A 51 -9.36 2.41 -13.10
N GLU A 52 -10.59 2.17 -13.58
CA GLU A 52 -11.65 1.55 -12.78
C GLU A 52 -11.27 0.15 -12.28
N LEU A 53 -10.66 -0.68 -13.13
CA LEU A 53 -10.25 -2.03 -12.74
C LEU A 53 -9.14 -2.01 -11.70
N PHE A 54 -8.15 -1.13 -11.87
CA PHE A 54 -7.06 -0.94 -10.94
C PHE A 54 -7.55 -0.45 -9.59
N LEU A 55 -8.32 0.65 -9.58
CA LEU A 55 -8.83 1.23 -8.34
C LEU A 55 -9.83 0.33 -7.62
N THR A 56 -10.66 -0.41 -8.35
CA THR A 56 -11.53 -1.44 -7.75
C THR A 56 -10.70 -2.52 -7.05
N SER A 57 -9.59 -2.96 -7.66
CA SER A 57 -8.69 -3.95 -7.08
C SER A 57 -7.98 -3.41 -5.84
N VAL A 58 -7.44 -2.19 -5.92
CA VAL A 58 -6.78 -1.51 -4.79
C VAL A 58 -7.75 -1.33 -3.63
N TYR A 59 -8.95 -0.81 -3.88
CA TYR A 59 -9.90 -0.53 -2.80
C TYR A 59 -10.58 -1.79 -2.24
N ALA A 60 -10.73 -2.86 -3.04
CA ALA A 60 -11.17 -4.16 -2.53
C ALA A 60 -10.14 -4.75 -1.55
N ALA A 61 -8.85 -4.71 -1.92
CA ALA A 61 -7.77 -5.13 -1.03
C ALA A 61 -7.66 -4.22 0.19
N ALA A 62 -7.79 -2.90 0.03
CA ALA A 62 -7.77 -1.94 1.14
C ALA A 62 -8.90 -2.21 2.14
N LYS A 63 -10.11 -2.49 1.66
CA LYS A 63 -11.25 -2.85 2.52
C LYS A 63 -11.02 -4.16 3.28
N THR A 64 -10.16 -5.03 2.77
CA THR A 64 -9.82 -6.33 3.39
C THR A 64 -8.70 -6.20 4.41
N PHE A 65 -7.67 -5.40 4.13
CA PHE A 65 -6.42 -5.39 4.90
C PHE A 65 -6.17 -4.14 5.71
N CYS A 66 -6.80 -3.00 5.36
CA CYS A 66 -6.56 -1.71 6.01
C CYS A 66 -7.73 -1.28 6.90
N THR A 67 -7.43 -0.47 7.89
CA THR A 67 -8.45 0.26 8.65
C THR A 67 -8.98 1.45 7.83
N PRO A 68 -10.17 1.97 8.16
CA PRO A 68 -10.70 3.18 7.50
C PRO A 68 -9.78 4.40 7.58
N GLU A 69 -9.01 4.53 8.66
CA GLU A 69 -8.04 5.61 8.85
C GLU A 69 -6.85 5.46 7.88
N GLU A 70 -6.33 4.23 7.74
CA GLU A 70 -5.25 3.93 6.80
C GLU A 70 -5.68 4.13 5.34
N ILE A 71 -6.91 3.74 4.99
CA ILE A 71 -7.47 4.01 3.65
C ILE A 71 -7.48 5.51 3.38
N ARG A 72 -8.00 6.31 4.32
CA ARG A 72 -8.08 7.77 4.16
C ARG A 72 -6.69 8.41 4.04
N ALA A 73 -5.77 8.06 4.93
CA ALA A 73 -4.42 8.60 4.93
C ALA A 73 -3.65 8.19 3.66
N GLY A 74 -3.74 6.92 3.28
CA GLY A 74 -3.14 6.39 2.06
C GLY A 74 -3.71 7.02 0.79
N SER A 75 -5.04 7.19 0.71
CA SER A 75 -5.69 7.85 -0.44
C SER A 75 -5.23 9.30 -0.61
N ALA A 76 -5.03 10.05 0.48
CA ALA A 76 -4.48 11.39 0.42
C ALA A 76 -3.05 11.39 -0.15
N SER A 77 -2.22 10.44 0.26
CA SER A 77 -0.84 10.29 -0.23
C SER A 77 -0.80 9.88 -1.70
N VAL A 78 -1.61 8.91 -2.11
CA VAL A 78 -1.72 8.47 -3.53
C VAL A 78 -2.28 9.60 -4.39
N GLY A 79 -3.30 10.33 -3.90
CA GLY A 79 -3.88 11.49 -4.58
C GLY A 79 -2.87 12.60 -4.83
N LYS A 80 -1.95 12.84 -3.88
CA LYS A 80 -0.84 13.76 -4.10
C LYS A 80 0.06 13.30 -5.24
N THR A 81 0.38 12.02 -5.31
CA THR A 81 1.16 11.45 -6.43
C THR A 81 0.45 11.70 -7.76
N CYS A 82 -0.87 11.50 -7.84
CA CYS A 82 -1.63 11.79 -9.06
C CYS A 82 -1.50 13.27 -9.49
N THR A 83 -1.62 14.21 -8.55
CA THR A 83 -1.47 15.64 -8.87
C THR A 83 -0.05 16.00 -9.28
N ASP A 84 0.97 15.40 -8.68
CA ASP A 84 2.38 15.61 -9.02
C ASP A 84 2.69 15.15 -10.47
N TYR A 85 1.93 14.17 -10.98
CA TYR A 85 2.02 13.69 -12.38
C TYR A 85 1.04 14.39 -13.34
N GLY A 86 0.36 15.44 -12.90
CA GLY A 86 -0.50 16.27 -13.75
C GLY A 86 -1.93 15.76 -13.91
N PHE A 87 -2.37 14.79 -13.12
CA PHE A 87 -3.75 14.37 -13.04
C PHE A 87 -4.51 15.21 -11.99
N THR A 88 -5.82 15.37 -12.18
CA THR A 88 -6.61 16.25 -11.32
C THR A 88 -6.70 15.75 -9.89
N THR A 89 -6.95 14.46 -9.70
CA THR A 89 -6.98 13.81 -8.37
C THR A 89 -7.11 12.29 -8.54
N LEU A 90 -6.94 11.55 -7.45
CA LEU A 90 -7.34 10.16 -7.35
C LEU A 90 -8.87 10.06 -7.23
N SER A 91 -9.49 9.14 -7.96
CA SER A 91 -10.91 8.83 -7.73
C SER A 91 -11.12 8.30 -6.31
N PRO A 92 -11.99 8.93 -5.50
CA PRO A 92 -12.08 8.69 -4.06
C PRO A 92 -12.66 7.30 -3.74
N PHE A 93 -12.25 6.74 -2.59
CA PHE A 93 -12.73 5.43 -2.10
C PHE A 93 -14.26 5.37 -2.01
N GLU A 94 -14.90 6.46 -1.61
CA GLU A 94 -16.33 6.57 -1.41
C GLU A 94 -17.16 6.28 -2.69
N GLU A 95 -16.58 6.52 -3.86
CA GLU A 95 -17.21 6.18 -5.15
C GLU A 95 -17.25 4.66 -5.40
N PHE A 96 -16.28 3.94 -4.84
CA PHE A 96 -16.15 2.49 -5.01
C PHE A 96 -16.82 1.71 -3.88
N GLU A 97 -16.85 2.26 -2.68
CA GLU A 97 -17.30 1.56 -1.47
C GLU A 97 -18.68 0.88 -1.58
N PRO A 98 -19.73 1.49 -2.19
CA PRO A 98 -21.06 0.86 -2.26
C PRO A 98 -21.07 -0.47 -3.02
N ARG A 99 -20.17 -0.66 -3.97
CA ARG A 99 -20.08 -1.90 -4.76
C ARG A 99 -19.10 -2.93 -4.18
N LEU A 100 -18.21 -2.51 -3.27
CA LEU A 100 -17.25 -3.39 -2.60
C LEU A 100 -17.90 -4.15 -1.44
N THR A 101 -18.96 -4.91 -1.75
CA THR A 101 -19.61 -5.78 -0.76
C THR A 101 -18.74 -7.00 -0.47
N ALA A 102 -18.98 -7.67 0.68
CA ALA A 102 -18.24 -8.89 1.03
C ALA A 102 -18.39 -9.98 -0.03
N SER A 103 -19.61 -10.12 -0.62
CA SER A 103 -19.86 -11.07 -1.71
C SER A 103 -19.07 -10.71 -2.97
N PHE A 104 -19.05 -9.44 -3.37
CA PHE A 104 -18.27 -8.99 -4.53
C PHE A 104 -16.78 -9.25 -4.34
N ILE A 105 -16.23 -8.91 -3.16
CA ILE A 105 -14.81 -9.13 -2.86
C ILE A 105 -14.46 -10.62 -2.87
N ALA A 106 -15.35 -11.49 -2.36
CA ALA A 106 -15.14 -12.93 -2.33
C ALA A 106 -15.13 -13.59 -3.74
N GLU A 107 -15.73 -12.94 -4.73
CA GLU A 107 -15.76 -13.40 -6.12
C GLU A 107 -14.56 -12.93 -6.94
N LEU A 108 -13.75 -11.99 -6.43
CA LEU A 108 -12.58 -11.50 -7.15
C LEU A 108 -11.50 -12.59 -7.24
N PRO A 109 -10.85 -12.73 -8.40
CA PRO A 109 -9.69 -13.61 -8.54
C PRO A 109 -8.58 -13.21 -7.57
N ILE A 110 -8.12 -14.16 -6.75
CA ILE A 110 -6.99 -13.95 -5.84
C ILE A 110 -5.70 -14.15 -6.64
N VAL A 111 -4.76 -13.19 -6.52
CA VAL A 111 -3.46 -13.23 -7.17
C VAL A 111 -2.31 -13.20 -6.18
N ASN A 112 -1.23 -13.88 -6.53
CA ASN A 112 0.01 -13.93 -5.76
C ASN A 112 1.15 -13.25 -6.51
N PHE A 113 2.30 -13.12 -5.87
CA PHE A 113 3.48 -12.52 -6.49
C PHE A 113 3.93 -13.28 -7.75
N GLU A 114 3.85 -14.60 -7.75
CA GLU A 114 4.22 -15.46 -8.89
C GLU A 114 3.38 -15.19 -10.13
N ASP A 115 2.13 -14.76 -9.96
CA ASP A 115 1.22 -14.45 -11.06
C ASP A 115 1.67 -13.23 -11.88
N VAL A 116 2.49 -12.33 -11.29
CA VAL A 116 3.06 -11.18 -12.01
C VAL A 116 3.95 -11.65 -13.17
N ALA A 117 4.79 -12.65 -12.95
CA ALA A 117 5.68 -13.18 -13.98
C ALA A 117 4.95 -14.04 -15.02
N LEU A 118 3.89 -14.73 -14.59
CA LEU A 118 3.16 -15.68 -15.45
C LEU A 118 2.12 -15.00 -16.34
N SER A 119 1.42 -14.02 -15.80
CA SER A 119 0.33 -13.32 -16.51
C SER A 119 0.09 -11.94 -15.91
N PRO A 120 0.90 -10.93 -16.28
CA PRO A 120 0.77 -9.59 -15.69
C PRO A 120 -0.49 -8.84 -16.15
N MET A 121 -1.04 -9.18 -17.32
CA MET A 121 -2.19 -8.47 -17.88
C MET A 121 -3.50 -8.89 -17.23
N ARG A 122 -4.34 -7.90 -16.87
CA ARG A 122 -5.65 -8.11 -16.25
C ARG A 122 -6.72 -7.33 -17.00
N ASN A 123 -7.79 -8.03 -17.32
CA ASN A 123 -9.00 -7.47 -17.94
C ASN A 123 -10.21 -7.45 -16.97
N THR A 124 -9.98 -7.84 -15.72
CA THR A 124 -10.93 -7.82 -14.62
C THR A 124 -10.24 -7.29 -13.37
N SER A 125 -11.02 -6.80 -12.41
CA SER A 125 -10.51 -6.50 -11.06
C SER A 125 -10.06 -7.78 -10.37
N ILE A 126 -9.07 -7.65 -9.50
CA ILE A 126 -8.43 -8.75 -8.75
C ILE A 126 -8.33 -8.39 -7.28
N ILE A 127 -8.03 -9.35 -6.43
CA ILE A 127 -7.59 -9.12 -5.06
C ILE A 127 -6.21 -9.77 -4.85
N ILE A 128 -5.29 -9.03 -4.27
CA ILE A 128 -3.97 -9.58 -3.90
C ILE A 128 -4.11 -10.49 -2.68
N SER A 129 -3.34 -11.58 -2.63
CA SER A 129 -3.29 -12.43 -1.45
C SER A 129 -2.67 -11.72 -0.25
N GLU A 130 -2.92 -12.21 0.96
CA GLU A 130 -2.34 -11.66 2.19
C GLU A 130 -0.81 -11.69 2.18
N SER A 131 -0.21 -12.76 1.64
CA SER A 131 1.25 -12.86 1.51
C SER A 131 1.81 -11.81 0.55
N PHE A 132 1.12 -11.56 -0.56
CA PHE A 132 1.54 -10.55 -1.52
C PHE A 132 1.37 -9.13 -0.96
N TYR A 133 0.27 -8.86 -0.24
CA TYR A 133 0.08 -7.61 0.51
C TYR A 133 1.24 -7.34 1.48
N LYS A 134 1.61 -8.32 2.31
CA LYS A 134 2.73 -8.19 3.25
C LYS A 134 4.04 -7.87 2.53
N THR A 135 4.32 -8.58 1.43
CA THR A 135 5.51 -8.30 0.59
C THR A 135 5.48 -6.87 0.03
N GLY A 136 4.31 -6.39 -0.39
CA GLY A 136 4.13 -5.01 -0.89
C GLY A 136 4.44 -3.96 0.18
N VAL A 137 3.92 -4.14 1.40
CA VAL A 137 4.20 -3.25 2.54
C VAL A 137 5.67 -3.28 2.91
N ASP A 138 6.27 -4.46 3.06
CA ASP A 138 7.68 -4.61 3.43
C ASP A 138 8.59 -3.96 2.37
N THR A 139 8.28 -4.14 1.09
CA THR A 139 9.04 -3.53 -0.02
C THR A 139 8.91 -2.01 0.03
N PHE A 140 7.70 -1.48 0.24
CA PHE A 140 7.46 -0.05 0.32
C PHE A 140 8.22 0.57 1.50
N VAL A 141 8.10 0.00 2.69
CA VAL A 141 8.80 0.45 3.90
C VAL A 141 10.32 0.39 3.72
N CYS A 142 10.84 -0.70 3.12
CA CYS A 142 12.26 -0.87 2.89
C CYS A 142 12.83 0.20 1.94
N ILE A 143 12.12 0.52 0.85
CA ILE A 143 12.52 1.57 -0.09
C ILE A 143 12.59 2.93 0.63
N TYR A 144 11.57 3.27 1.43
CA TYR A 144 11.54 4.54 2.17
C TYR A 144 12.64 4.64 3.23
N LEU A 145 12.87 3.58 4.01
CA LEU A 145 13.94 3.54 5.02
C LEU A 145 15.32 3.60 4.38
N SER A 146 15.53 2.91 3.26
CA SER A 146 16.81 2.94 2.53
C SER A 146 17.08 4.33 1.96
N CYS A 147 16.09 4.99 1.38
CA CYS A 147 16.24 6.38 0.92
C CYS A 147 16.56 7.35 2.06
N ALA A 148 15.99 7.15 3.25
CA ALA A 148 16.29 7.97 4.42
C ALA A 148 17.73 7.77 4.92
N LEU A 149 18.29 6.57 4.77
CA LEU A 149 19.68 6.28 5.16
C LEU A 149 20.72 6.80 4.14
N TRP A 150 20.32 6.97 2.87
CA TRP A 150 21.21 7.48 1.82
C TRP A 150 21.17 9.01 1.67
N SER A 151 20.25 9.69 2.33
CA SER A 151 20.19 11.17 2.37
C SER A 151 21.12 11.80 3.42
N TRP A 152 22.17 11.08 3.85
CA TRP A 152 23.23 11.68 4.68
C TRP A 152 23.97 12.74 3.87
N PRO A 153 24.10 13.98 4.39
CA PRO A 153 24.67 15.07 3.62
C PRO A 153 26.17 14.78 3.35
N ALA A 154 26.51 14.66 2.08
CA ALA A 154 27.87 14.84 1.63
C ALA A 154 28.19 16.34 1.68
N ASN A 155 28.48 16.85 2.87
CA ASN A 155 29.04 18.19 3.05
C ASN A 155 30.03 18.16 4.23
N SER A 156 31.25 18.05 3.89
CA SER A 156 32.41 18.61 4.63
C SER A 156 33.53 18.91 3.63
#